data_f220ee411e3f369f42df751c2ee2da34
#
_entry.id   f220ee411e3f369f42df751c2ee2da34
#
_cell.length_a   1.000
_cell.length_b   1.000
_cell.length_c   1.000
_cell.angle_alpha   90.00
_cell.angle_beta   90.00
_cell.angle_gamma   90.00
#
_symmetry.space_group_name_H-M   'P 1'
#
loop_
_entity.id
_entity.type
_entity.pdbx_description
1 polymer ?
#
loop_
_entity_poly.entity_id
_entity_poly.type
_entity_poly.pdbx_seq_one_letter_code
_entity_poly.pdbx_strand_id
1 'polypeptide(L)'
;MNEEVREIYLSLWALCKDVERPLRHRYRSLRDTFERVARERMQNVALQATDLAARINYLGNQYSLSREQMNALHTFRLTSNDVMNRRKEAVAKEFHRDVRSVAEAYSVILATPIPKELDGILPKKQWKSSMKREKTALLRRIRVCFDYADDEFLYVHPVDEVSEECWKVRYNQLGVNDEFTEGVPDFWRHAQLNLLDVKLNEDGTYTPSFIVLEPDYLIDISSLAECYRDYGSHPANYLMSRLVPIDNARPLLLGNIANLFLDEWIYAKEEEPDYVACMQKAFKQYPIELAVCEELHDAEKEKAFFADCQKHFEHIRQTVTETFGASGYNLDKSDAVLEPSYICEALGIQGRLDYMQRDMSSFIEMKSGKADEYAIKGKIEPKENNRVQMLLYMAVLEYSMGVDRRKQHPYLLYTRYPLLYPARASWAQVTPIIAIRNRIVANEYGTQMHNHPSYTAQLLAQINPVTLNEKKLQGKFWEQFLAPSITSFQKQLNALDGLEKTYLYILYNFITKELYTSKSGDVESENKTGASTLWLSTLDEKREAGEILYDMRIIDNQASLPNTCGKQKISHNPTLIFCETTPSDVWFFK
;
A
#
# COMPACT_ATOMS: atom_id res chain seq x y z
N MET A 1 -37.69 -23.47 11.48
CA MET A 1 -36.59 -22.89 10.67
C MET A 1 -37.06 -21.50 10.31
N ASN A 2 -36.27 -20.46 10.64
CA ASN A 2 -36.56 -19.09 10.29
C ASN A 2 -36.55 -18.97 8.74
N GLU A 3 -37.33 -18.05 8.18
CA GLU A 3 -37.46 -17.86 6.72
C GLU A 3 -36.12 -17.55 6.07
N GLU A 4 -35.32 -16.67 6.67
CA GLU A 4 -33.96 -16.32 6.26
C GLU A 4 -33.03 -17.54 6.17
N VAL A 5 -33.00 -18.39 7.21
CA VAL A 5 -32.18 -19.61 7.25
C VAL A 5 -32.63 -20.61 6.18
N ARG A 6 -33.93 -20.63 5.90
CA ARG A 6 -34.49 -21.48 4.82
C ARG A 6 -34.00 -21.01 3.44
N GLU A 7 -34.00 -19.71 3.20
CA GLU A 7 -33.50 -19.13 1.94
C GLU A 7 -32.03 -19.43 1.72
N ILE A 8 -31.19 -19.35 2.77
CA ILE A 8 -29.76 -19.69 2.68
C ILE A 8 -29.58 -21.14 2.22
N TYR A 9 -30.27 -22.10 2.82
CA TYR A 9 -30.17 -23.50 2.41
C TYR A 9 -30.78 -23.76 1.03
N LEU A 10 -31.85 -23.07 0.65
CA LEU A 10 -32.43 -23.15 -0.69
C LEU A 10 -31.46 -22.62 -1.76
N SER A 11 -30.70 -21.57 -1.47
CA SER A 11 -29.67 -21.08 -2.38
C SER A 11 -28.57 -22.12 -2.62
N LEU A 12 -28.08 -22.80 -1.57
CA LEU A 12 -27.11 -23.89 -1.70
C LEU A 12 -27.67 -25.07 -2.53
N TRP A 13 -28.93 -25.42 -2.29
CA TRP A 13 -29.60 -26.47 -3.06
C TRP A 13 -29.75 -26.11 -4.54
N ALA A 14 -30.15 -24.87 -4.83
CA ALA A 14 -30.27 -24.35 -6.19
C ALA A 14 -28.94 -24.38 -6.93
N LEU A 15 -27.83 -23.96 -6.27
CA LEU A 15 -26.48 -24.02 -6.85
C LEU A 15 -26.02 -25.44 -7.20
N CYS A 16 -26.49 -26.47 -6.47
CA CYS A 16 -26.21 -27.87 -6.80
C CYS A 16 -27.01 -28.36 -8.00
N LYS A 17 -28.24 -27.88 -8.19
CA LYS A 17 -29.18 -28.31 -9.25
C LYS A 17 -28.99 -27.56 -10.55
N ASP A 18 -28.44 -26.37 -10.55
CA ASP A 18 -28.23 -25.55 -11.74
C ASP A 18 -27.06 -26.08 -12.58
N VAL A 19 -27.31 -27.14 -13.37
CA VAL A 19 -26.29 -27.81 -14.20
C VAL A 19 -25.95 -27.00 -15.45
N GLU A 20 -26.84 -26.11 -15.87
CA GLU A 20 -26.63 -25.28 -17.06
C GLU A 20 -25.66 -24.15 -16.82
N ARG A 21 -25.59 -23.65 -15.58
CA ARG A 21 -24.67 -22.58 -15.22
C ARG A 21 -23.25 -23.12 -15.08
N PRO A 22 -22.23 -22.48 -15.68
CA PRO A 22 -20.83 -22.89 -15.57
C PRO A 22 -20.38 -23.02 -14.11
N LEU A 23 -19.63 -24.07 -13.78
CA LEU A 23 -19.18 -24.37 -12.43
C LEU A 23 -18.44 -23.21 -11.76
N ARG A 24 -17.64 -22.44 -12.54
CA ARG A 24 -16.94 -21.26 -12.03
C ARG A 24 -17.92 -20.21 -11.48
N HIS A 25 -18.99 -19.94 -12.19
CA HIS A 25 -20.03 -19.00 -11.73
C HIS A 25 -20.79 -19.53 -10.52
N ARG A 26 -20.95 -20.86 -10.41
CA ARG A 26 -21.54 -21.47 -9.22
C ARG A 26 -20.61 -21.38 -8.01
N TYR A 27 -19.28 -21.55 -8.18
CA TYR A 27 -18.29 -21.31 -7.13
C TYR A 27 -18.32 -19.87 -6.64
N ARG A 28 -18.42 -18.92 -7.55
CA ARG A 28 -18.57 -17.51 -7.18
C ARG A 28 -19.80 -17.29 -6.32
N SER A 29 -20.98 -17.72 -6.78
CA SER A 29 -22.22 -17.58 -6.01
C SER A 29 -22.18 -18.30 -4.66
N LEU A 30 -21.48 -19.44 -4.56
CA LEU A 30 -21.27 -20.12 -3.30
C LEU A 30 -20.42 -19.29 -2.34
N ARG A 31 -19.36 -18.67 -2.85
CA ARG A 31 -18.49 -17.79 -2.09
C ARG A 31 -19.23 -16.54 -1.63
N ASP A 32 -19.93 -15.85 -2.54
CA ASP A 32 -20.70 -14.64 -2.23
C ASP A 32 -21.76 -14.92 -1.15
N THR A 33 -22.45 -16.07 -1.24
CA THR A 33 -23.40 -16.51 -0.21
C THR A 33 -22.71 -16.71 1.14
N PHE A 34 -21.54 -17.35 1.16
CA PHE A 34 -20.78 -17.56 2.40
C PHE A 34 -20.28 -16.24 2.98
N GLU A 35 -19.72 -15.36 2.16
CA GLU A 35 -19.23 -14.05 2.61
C GLU A 35 -20.35 -13.15 3.12
N ARG A 36 -21.54 -13.20 2.51
CA ARG A 36 -22.71 -12.48 3.00
C ARG A 36 -23.12 -12.95 4.41
N VAL A 37 -23.29 -14.26 4.61
CA VAL A 37 -23.62 -14.82 5.93
C VAL A 37 -22.54 -14.51 6.97
N ALA A 38 -21.27 -14.57 6.57
CA ALA A 38 -20.17 -14.20 7.44
C ALA A 38 -20.26 -12.73 7.89
N ARG A 39 -20.50 -11.79 6.97
CA ARG A 39 -20.68 -10.36 7.29
C ARG A 39 -21.85 -10.14 8.25
N GLU A 40 -23.00 -10.72 7.98
CA GLU A 40 -24.18 -10.62 8.85
C GLU A 40 -23.91 -11.09 10.28
N ARG A 41 -23.04 -12.11 10.45
CA ARG A 41 -22.65 -12.64 11.77
C ARG A 41 -21.50 -11.88 12.44
N MET A 42 -20.87 -10.96 11.73
CA MET A 42 -19.70 -10.18 12.18
C MET A 42 -19.98 -8.69 12.31
N GLN A 43 -21.22 -8.21 12.24
CA GLN A 43 -21.63 -6.79 12.13
C GLN A 43 -20.84 -5.80 12.99
N ASN A 44 -20.44 -6.19 14.21
CA ASN A 44 -19.72 -5.31 15.15
C ASN A 44 -18.19 -5.47 15.10
N VAL A 45 -17.66 -6.41 14.31
CA VAL A 45 -16.23 -6.80 14.30
C VAL A 45 -15.68 -7.04 12.90
N ALA A 46 -16.41 -6.60 11.87
CA ALA A 46 -16.04 -6.80 10.48
C ALA A 46 -14.64 -6.23 10.13
N LEU A 47 -14.22 -5.16 10.82
CA LEU A 47 -12.90 -4.55 10.66
C LEU A 47 -11.74 -5.42 11.19
N GLN A 48 -12.02 -6.37 12.07
CA GLN A 48 -10.99 -7.26 12.62
C GLN A 48 -10.67 -8.46 11.72
N ALA A 49 -11.51 -8.72 10.71
CA ALA A 49 -11.33 -9.86 9.81
C ALA A 49 -11.66 -9.44 8.37
N THR A 50 -10.70 -8.82 7.72
CA THR A 50 -10.85 -8.13 6.44
C THR A 50 -10.94 -9.07 5.25
N ASP A 51 -10.33 -10.26 5.32
CA ASP A 51 -10.39 -11.25 4.25
C ASP A 51 -11.16 -12.52 4.64
N LEU A 52 -11.43 -13.37 3.64
CA LEU A 52 -12.20 -14.60 3.84
C LEU A 52 -11.49 -15.61 4.77
N ALA A 53 -10.14 -15.65 4.80
CA ALA A 53 -9.42 -16.52 5.72
C ALA A 53 -9.61 -16.08 7.18
N ALA A 54 -9.48 -14.79 7.43
CA ALA A 54 -9.71 -14.20 8.74
C ALA A 54 -11.17 -14.39 9.21
N ARG A 55 -12.15 -14.21 8.29
CA ARG A 55 -13.58 -14.44 8.58
C ARG A 55 -13.87 -15.88 8.95
N ILE A 56 -13.29 -16.86 8.24
CA ILE A 56 -13.43 -18.27 8.58
C ILE A 56 -12.85 -18.55 9.97
N ASN A 57 -11.66 -18.03 10.29
CA ASN A 57 -11.05 -18.19 11.60
C ASN A 57 -11.89 -17.54 12.71
N TYR A 58 -12.41 -16.33 12.48
CA TYR A 58 -13.30 -15.66 13.42
C TYR A 58 -14.55 -16.48 13.70
N LEU A 59 -15.28 -16.91 12.65
CA LEU A 59 -16.50 -17.71 12.78
C LEU A 59 -16.20 -19.05 13.46
N GLY A 60 -15.08 -19.69 13.13
CA GLY A 60 -14.63 -20.91 13.75
C GLY A 60 -14.45 -20.76 15.25
N ASN A 61 -13.81 -19.71 15.70
CA ASN A 61 -13.62 -19.41 17.11
C ASN A 61 -14.93 -19.02 17.80
N GLN A 62 -15.71 -18.13 17.17
CA GLN A 62 -16.97 -17.62 17.73
C GLN A 62 -18.03 -18.73 17.92
N TYR A 63 -18.14 -19.63 16.96
CA TYR A 63 -19.14 -20.70 16.95
C TYR A 63 -18.58 -22.08 17.32
N SER A 64 -17.32 -22.16 17.75
CA SER A 64 -16.64 -23.40 18.13
C SER A 64 -16.72 -24.50 17.06
N LEU A 65 -16.45 -24.12 15.80
CA LEU A 65 -16.37 -25.09 14.70
C LEU A 65 -15.25 -26.11 14.99
N SER A 66 -15.51 -27.37 14.65
CA SER A 66 -14.47 -28.39 14.77
C SER A 66 -13.31 -28.12 13.84
N ARG A 67 -12.13 -28.63 14.19
CA ARG A 67 -10.92 -28.52 13.34
C ARG A 67 -11.14 -29.06 11.92
N GLU A 68 -11.89 -30.16 11.79
CA GLU A 68 -12.24 -30.71 10.49
C GLU A 68 -13.12 -29.75 9.67
N GLN A 69 -14.09 -29.09 10.30
CA GLN A 69 -14.95 -28.10 9.64
C GLN A 69 -14.14 -26.88 9.21
N MET A 70 -13.23 -26.38 10.06
CA MET A 70 -12.33 -25.28 9.72
C MET A 70 -11.45 -25.60 8.52
N ASN A 71 -10.79 -26.76 8.53
CA ASN A 71 -9.96 -27.21 7.41
C ASN A 71 -10.75 -27.40 6.11
N ALA A 72 -12.00 -27.87 6.23
CA ALA A 72 -12.89 -28.02 5.07
C ALA A 72 -13.29 -26.65 4.47
N LEU A 73 -13.57 -25.65 5.30
CA LEU A 73 -13.85 -24.28 4.86
C LEU A 73 -12.62 -23.61 4.22
N HIS A 74 -11.42 -23.78 4.81
CA HIS A 74 -10.20 -23.28 4.18
C HIS A 74 -9.88 -23.98 2.85
N THR A 75 -10.18 -25.29 2.74
CA THR A 75 -10.07 -26.00 1.47
C THR A 75 -11.04 -25.42 0.42
N PHE A 76 -12.30 -25.20 0.79
CA PHE A 76 -13.28 -24.51 -0.06
C PHE A 76 -12.76 -23.12 -0.51
N ARG A 77 -12.27 -22.31 0.43
CA ARG A 77 -11.71 -21.00 0.14
C ARG A 77 -10.59 -21.05 -0.91
N LEU A 78 -9.63 -21.96 -0.71
CA LEU A 78 -8.51 -22.13 -1.65
C LEU A 78 -8.98 -22.64 -3.01
N THR A 79 -9.84 -23.65 -3.05
CA THR A 79 -10.39 -24.19 -4.30
C THR A 79 -11.17 -23.11 -5.06
N SER A 80 -12.02 -22.35 -4.38
CA SER A 80 -12.79 -21.26 -5.00
C SER A 80 -11.86 -20.16 -5.55
N ASN A 81 -10.81 -19.78 -4.84
CA ASN A 81 -9.82 -18.81 -5.31
C ASN A 81 -9.13 -19.30 -6.59
N ASP A 82 -8.70 -20.56 -6.64
CA ASP A 82 -8.00 -21.11 -7.80
C ASP A 82 -8.91 -21.21 -9.02
N VAL A 83 -10.17 -21.62 -8.81
CA VAL A 83 -11.17 -21.69 -9.87
C VAL A 83 -11.54 -20.31 -10.40
N MET A 84 -11.77 -19.33 -9.52
CA MET A 84 -12.12 -17.96 -9.89
C MET A 84 -10.97 -17.25 -10.61
N ASN A 85 -9.74 -17.50 -10.21
CA ASN A 85 -8.54 -16.95 -10.86
C ASN A 85 -8.04 -17.79 -12.06
N ARG A 86 -8.82 -18.76 -12.53
CA ARG A 86 -8.48 -19.63 -13.67
C ARG A 86 -7.17 -20.41 -13.51
N ARG A 87 -6.74 -20.63 -12.29
CA ARG A 87 -5.53 -21.43 -11.95
C ARG A 87 -5.85 -22.93 -11.94
N LYS A 88 -7.13 -23.26 -11.79
CA LYS A 88 -7.64 -24.62 -11.73
C LYS A 88 -8.97 -24.72 -12.47
N GLU A 89 -9.19 -25.82 -13.20
CA GLU A 89 -10.51 -26.14 -13.74
C GLU A 89 -11.45 -26.58 -12.64
N ALA A 90 -12.71 -26.13 -12.74
CA ALA A 90 -13.73 -26.49 -11.79
C ALA A 90 -14.24 -27.90 -12.02
N VAL A 91 -14.30 -28.73 -10.97
CA VAL A 91 -14.78 -30.13 -11.02
C VAL A 91 -16.06 -30.26 -10.20
N ALA A 92 -17.13 -30.82 -10.81
CA ALA A 92 -18.44 -30.94 -10.16
C ALA A 92 -18.40 -31.71 -8.83
N LYS A 93 -17.57 -32.75 -8.72
CA LYS A 93 -17.39 -33.52 -7.48
C LYS A 93 -16.78 -32.69 -6.36
N GLU A 94 -15.80 -31.83 -6.70
CA GLU A 94 -15.17 -30.91 -5.73
C GLU A 94 -16.17 -29.84 -5.31
N PHE A 95 -16.93 -29.29 -6.27
CA PHE A 95 -17.98 -28.31 -5.98
C PHE A 95 -19.00 -28.82 -4.96
N HIS A 96 -19.55 -30.03 -5.17
CA HIS A 96 -20.51 -30.60 -4.21
C HIS A 96 -19.91 -30.86 -2.83
N ARG A 97 -18.63 -31.24 -2.77
CA ARG A 97 -17.89 -31.36 -1.51
C ARG A 97 -17.78 -30.01 -0.80
N ASP A 98 -17.46 -28.96 -1.55
CA ASP A 98 -17.28 -27.62 -1.00
C ASP A 98 -18.61 -27.02 -0.54
N VAL A 99 -19.71 -27.29 -1.27
CA VAL A 99 -21.08 -26.99 -0.79
C VAL A 99 -21.39 -27.75 0.52
N ARG A 100 -20.96 -29.02 0.65
CA ARG A 100 -21.08 -29.78 1.88
C ARG A 100 -20.37 -29.11 3.04
N SER A 101 -19.13 -28.67 2.83
CA SER A 101 -18.33 -27.99 3.85
C SER A 101 -19.01 -26.71 4.36
N VAL A 102 -19.56 -25.91 3.43
CA VAL A 102 -20.32 -24.69 3.78
C VAL A 102 -21.62 -25.04 4.52
N ALA A 103 -22.36 -26.04 4.07
CA ALA A 103 -23.62 -26.45 4.72
C ALA A 103 -23.39 -26.99 6.14
N GLU A 104 -22.31 -27.74 6.39
CA GLU A 104 -21.93 -28.23 7.72
C GLU A 104 -21.54 -27.07 8.64
N ALA A 105 -20.79 -26.08 8.15
CA ALA A 105 -20.50 -24.88 8.92
C ALA A 105 -21.77 -24.11 9.26
N TYR A 106 -22.67 -23.93 8.30
CA TYR A 106 -23.97 -23.27 8.53
C TYR A 106 -24.82 -24.01 9.56
N SER A 107 -24.75 -25.34 9.59
CA SER A 107 -25.54 -26.09 10.59
C SER A 107 -25.17 -25.74 12.03
N VAL A 108 -23.90 -25.33 12.25
CA VAL A 108 -23.40 -24.87 13.54
C VAL A 108 -23.66 -23.39 13.74
N ILE A 109 -23.27 -22.56 12.76
CA ILE A 109 -23.37 -21.08 12.83
C ILE A 109 -24.83 -20.62 12.96
N LEU A 110 -25.75 -21.26 12.23
CA LEU A 110 -27.18 -20.93 12.23
C LEU A 110 -27.99 -21.80 13.24
N ALA A 111 -27.31 -22.68 13.98
CA ALA A 111 -27.94 -23.64 14.91
C ALA A 111 -29.12 -24.37 14.28
N THR A 112 -29.03 -24.76 13.00
CA THR A 112 -30.10 -25.38 12.23
C THR A 112 -29.54 -26.53 11.38
N PRO A 113 -30.06 -27.76 11.51
CA PRO A 113 -29.56 -28.90 10.78
C PRO A 113 -29.77 -28.75 9.28
N ILE A 114 -28.89 -29.39 8.49
CA ILE A 114 -28.98 -29.39 7.03
C ILE A 114 -30.31 -30.03 6.61
N PRO A 115 -31.11 -29.34 5.75
CA PRO A 115 -32.37 -29.90 5.22
C PRO A 115 -32.14 -31.23 4.48
N LYS A 116 -33.06 -32.18 4.64
CA LYS A 116 -32.94 -33.53 4.04
C LYS A 116 -32.79 -33.51 2.54
N GLU A 117 -33.44 -32.57 1.87
CA GLU A 117 -33.39 -32.40 0.42
C GLU A 117 -31.98 -32.01 -0.05
N LEU A 118 -31.28 -31.16 0.70
CA LEU A 118 -29.91 -30.78 0.44
C LEU A 118 -28.93 -31.87 0.84
N ASP A 119 -29.11 -32.44 2.05
CA ASP A 119 -28.26 -33.52 2.58
C ASP A 119 -28.23 -34.75 1.65
N GLY A 120 -29.37 -35.06 1.01
CA GLY A 120 -29.51 -36.19 0.09
C GLY A 120 -28.73 -36.08 -1.21
N ILE A 121 -28.35 -34.88 -1.63
CA ILE A 121 -27.60 -34.63 -2.89
C ILE A 121 -26.12 -34.35 -2.64
N LEU A 122 -25.72 -34.10 -1.42
CA LEU A 122 -24.33 -33.81 -1.04
C LEU A 122 -23.55 -35.09 -0.68
N PRO A 123 -22.24 -35.14 -0.96
CA PRO A 123 -21.40 -36.30 -0.62
C PRO A 123 -21.32 -36.50 0.90
N LYS A 124 -21.41 -37.74 1.36
CA LYS A 124 -21.43 -38.08 2.80
C LYS A 124 -20.06 -38.09 3.49
N LYS A 125 -18.97 -38.04 2.73
CA LYS A 125 -17.60 -38.10 3.28
C LYS A 125 -16.84 -36.84 2.98
N GLN A 126 -16.23 -36.27 4.01
CA GLN A 126 -15.24 -35.22 3.90
C GLN A 126 -13.95 -35.76 3.28
N TRP A 127 -13.32 -34.91 2.50
CA TRP A 127 -12.07 -35.24 1.84
C TRP A 127 -10.89 -34.73 2.68
N LYS A 128 -9.89 -35.55 2.94
CA LYS A 128 -8.62 -35.10 3.53
C LYS A 128 -7.75 -34.52 2.42
N SER A 129 -7.53 -33.23 2.44
CA SER A 129 -6.55 -32.56 1.57
C SER A 129 -5.16 -32.76 2.18
N SER A 130 -4.27 -33.43 1.48
CA SER A 130 -2.86 -33.47 1.81
C SER A 130 -2.09 -32.65 0.79
N MET A 131 -2.17 -31.31 0.85
CA MET A 131 -1.18 -30.48 0.18
C MET A 131 0.09 -30.45 1.03
N LYS A 132 1.06 -31.27 0.71
CA LYS A 132 2.43 -31.13 1.22
C LYS A 132 3.16 -30.15 0.29
N ARG A 133 3.49 -28.99 0.83
CA ARG A 133 4.42 -28.07 0.16
C ARG A 133 5.84 -28.64 0.24
N GLU A 134 6.60 -28.63 -0.87
CA GLU A 134 8.01 -28.90 -0.81
C GLU A 134 8.70 -27.87 0.10
N LYS A 135 9.49 -28.35 1.06
CA LYS A 135 10.22 -27.51 2.01
C LYS A 135 11.35 -26.80 1.26
N THR A 136 11.13 -25.58 0.82
CA THR A 136 12.20 -24.69 0.33
C THR A 136 12.85 -24.00 1.53
N ALA A 137 14.16 -23.89 1.53
CA ALA A 137 14.94 -23.34 2.65
C ALA A 137 14.67 -21.84 2.92
N LEU A 138 14.18 -21.10 1.92
CA LEU A 138 13.84 -19.68 2.02
C LEU A 138 12.54 -19.40 1.26
N LEU A 139 11.54 -18.84 1.93
CA LEU A 139 10.26 -18.45 1.34
C LEU A 139 10.22 -16.93 1.21
N ARG A 140 10.05 -16.43 -0.01
CA ARG A 140 10.10 -15.00 -0.29
C ARG A 140 8.93 -14.24 0.34
N ARG A 141 7.72 -14.80 0.32
CA ARG A 141 6.51 -14.23 0.93
C ARG A 141 5.56 -15.31 1.39
N ILE A 142 5.02 -15.14 2.57
CA ILE A 142 3.92 -15.94 3.11
C ILE A 142 2.86 -14.98 3.64
N ARG A 143 1.60 -15.17 3.24
CA ARG A 143 0.45 -14.48 3.84
C ARG A 143 -0.09 -15.33 4.98
N VAL A 144 -0.26 -14.72 6.15
CA VAL A 144 -0.79 -15.40 7.33
C VAL A 144 -1.84 -14.54 8.04
N CYS A 145 -2.71 -15.21 8.79
CA CYS A 145 -3.68 -14.60 9.69
C CYS A 145 -3.15 -14.72 11.13
N PHE A 146 -3.02 -13.61 11.83
CA PHE A 146 -2.53 -13.56 13.21
C PHE A 146 -3.59 -14.08 14.20
N ASP A 147 -3.19 -14.88 15.17
CA ASP A 147 -4.05 -15.35 16.25
C ASP A 147 -3.69 -14.68 17.59
N TYR A 148 -2.48 -14.89 18.07
CA TYR A 148 -1.95 -14.24 19.27
C TYR A 148 -0.42 -14.26 19.27
N ALA A 149 0.20 -13.57 20.23
CA ALA A 149 1.64 -13.60 20.45
C ALA A 149 1.97 -13.89 21.93
N ASP A 150 3.12 -14.50 22.13
CA ASP A 150 3.80 -14.55 23.43
C ASP A 150 5.17 -13.82 23.32
N ASP A 151 6.00 -13.91 24.34
CA ASP A 151 7.29 -13.23 24.38
C ASP A 151 8.30 -13.73 23.32
N GLU A 152 8.05 -14.87 22.66
CA GLU A 152 8.98 -15.49 21.72
C GLU A 152 8.40 -15.63 20.31
N PHE A 153 7.08 -15.90 20.19
CA PHE A 153 6.45 -16.28 18.93
C PHE A 153 5.17 -15.48 18.65
N LEU A 154 4.96 -15.22 17.35
CA LEU A 154 3.61 -15.01 16.82
C LEU A 154 3.02 -16.37 16.45
N TYR A 155 1.78 -16.59 16.84
CA TYR A 155 0.99 -17.75 16.46
C TYR A 155 0.07 -17.33 15.31
N VAL A 156 0.21 -18.02 14.18
CA VAL A 156 -0.44 -17.58 12.93
C VAL A 156 -1.00 -18.77 12.14
N HIS A 157 -2.00 -18.49 11.31
CA HIS A 157 -2.56 -19.47 10.39
C HIS A 157 -2.18 -19.06 8.94
N PRO A 158 -1.61 -19.98 8.13
CA PRO A 158 -1.29 -19.65 6.74
C PRO A 158 -2.57 -19.39 5.94
N VAL A 159 -2.51 -18.38 5.05
CA VAL A 159 -3.64 -18.03 4.17
C VAL A 159 -3.63 -18.87 2.89
N ASP A 160 -2.47 -19.23 2.39
CA ASP A 160 -2.30 -19.90 1.09
C ASP A 160 -2.33 -21.43 1.16
N GLU A 161 -2.42 -22.00 2.37
CA GLU A 161 -2.53 -23.44 2.56
C GLU A 161 -3.39 -23.79 3.77
N VAL A 162 -3.82 -25.05 3.86
CA VAL A 162 -4.55 -25.57 5.02
C VAL A 162 -3.55 -26.20 5.98
N SER A 163 -3.41 -25.62 7.16
CA SER A 163 -2.56 -26.15 8.23
C SER A 163 -3.40 -26.69 9.38
N GLU A 164 -3.02 -27.85 9.86
CA GLU A 164 -3.67 -28.45 11.04
C GLU A 164 -3.25 -27.77 12.36
N GLU A 165 -2.13 -27.06 12.38
CA GLU A 165 -1.58 -26.39 13.56
C GLU A 165 -1.25 -24.92 13.27
N CYS A 166 -1.33 -24.09 14.32
CA CYS A 166 -0.78 -22.75 14.24
C CYS A 166 0.71 -22.83 13.97
N TRP A 167 1.16 -21.99 13.06
CA TRP A 167 2.60 -21.83 12.83
C TRP A 167 3.19 -20.89 13.87
N LYS A 168 4.42 -21.19 14.29
CA LYS A 168 5.19 -20.37 15.21
C LYS A 168 6.20 -19.53 14.45
N VAL A 169 6.09 -18.22 14.59
CA VAL A 169 6.93 -17.23 13.89
C VAL A 169 7.73 -16.44 14.91
N ARG A 170 9.05 -16.51 14.83
CA ARG A 170 9.97 -15.72 15.68
C ARG A 170 9.98 -14.27 15.22
N TYR A 171 9.71 -13.32 16.11
CA TYR A 171 9.54 -11.91 15.76
C TYR A 171 10.48 -10.94 16.49
N ASN A 172 11.25 -11.42 17.46
CA ASN A 172 12.13 -10.62 18.31
C ASN A 172 13.61 -11.05 18.21
N GLN A 173 14.02 -11.49 17.02
CA GLN A 173 15.38 -11.96 16.78
C GLN A 173 16.30 -10.77 16.53
N LEU A 174 17.24 -10.54 17.46
CA LEU A 174 18.18 -9.41 17.46
C LEU A 174 18.93 -9.30 16.11
N GLY A 175 18.84 -8.10 15.49
CA GLY A 175 19.47 -7.80 14.20
C GLY A 175 18.82 -8.47 12.99
N VAL A 176 17.64 -9.08 13.16
CA VAL A 176 16.85 -9.69 12.08
C VAL A 176 15.48 -9.02 11.97
N ASN A 177 14.70 -9.07 13.05
CA ASN A 177 13.32 -8.56 13.09
C ASN A 177 12.88 -8.05 14.47
N ASP A 178 13.82 -7.78 15.35
CA ASP A 178 13.57 -7.21 16.68
C ASP A 178 12.93 -5.82 16.63
N GLU A 179 13.07 -5.10 15.54
CA GLU A 179 12.43 -3.81 15.29
C GLU A 179 10.87 -3.88 15.32
N PHE A 180 10.29 -5.06 15.09
CA PHE A 180 8.85 -5.25 15.14
C PHE A 180 8.32 -5.49 16.55
N THR A 181 9.17 -5.77 17.53
CA THR A 181 8.79 -6.16 18.89
C THR A 181 7.85 -5.14 19.55
N GLU A 182 8.15 -3.85 19.42
CA GLU A 182 7.31 -2.79 20.00
C GLU A 182 5.90 -2.70 19.39
N GLY A 183 5.74 -3.08 18.12
CA GLY A 183 4.47 -2.97 17.41
C GLY A 183 3.57 -4.21 17.55
N VAL A 184 4.11 -5.36 17.96
CA VAL A 184 3.34 -6.60 18.07
C VAL A 184 2.17 -6.52 19.06
N PRO A 185 2.28 -5.84 20.22
CA PRO A 185 1.15 -5.67 21.12
C PRO A 185 -0.06 -4.93 20.52
N ASP A 186 0.15 -4.16 19.46
CA ASP A 186 -0.91 -3.44 18.75
C ASP A 186 -1.63 -4.31 17.69
N PHE A 187 -1.15 -5.55 17.47
CA PHE A 187 -1.80 -6.46 16.52
C PHE A 187 -3.08 -7.02 17.13
N TRP A 188 -4.13 -7.04 16.34
CA TRP A 188 -5.41 -7.62 16.77
C TRP A 188 -5.59 -9.02 16.19
N ARG A 189 -6.35 -9.83 16.88
CA ARG A 189 -6.66 -11.19 16.44
C ARG A 189 -7.32 -11.15 15.06
N HIS A 190 -6.87 -12.00 14.15
CA HIS A 190 -7.26 -12.12 12.75
C HIS A 190 -6.70 -11.04 11.82
N ALA A 191 -5.81 -10.16 12.28
CA ALA A 191 -5.07 -9.27 11.40
C ALA A 191 -4.30 -10.07 10.32
N GLN A 192 -4.26 -9.51 9.12
CA GLN A 192 -3.48 -10.08 8.02
C GLN A 192 -2.02 -9.65 8.13
N LEU A 193 -1.11 -10.60 7.98
CA LEU A 193 0.31 -10.31 7.93
C LEU A 193 0.92 -10.86 6.66
N ASN A 194 1.82 -10.07 6.02
CA ASN A 194 2.82 -10.62 5.13
C ASN A 194 4.11 -10.87 5.91
N LEU A 195 4.63 -12.07 5.82
CA LEU A 195 5.96 -12.44 6.28
C LEU A 195 6.85 -12.50 5.04
N LEU A 196 7.97 -11.74 5.04
CA LEU A 196 8.86 -11.67 3.88
C LEU A 196 10.23 -12.23 4.23
N ASP A 197 10.88 -12.83 3.23
CA ASP A 197 12.19 -13.48 3.32
C ASP A 197 12.28 -14.41 4.54
N VAL A 198 11.37 -15.38 4.55
CA VAL A 198 11.11 -16.24 5.70
C VAL A 198 12.03 -17.46 5.67
N LYS A 199 12.82 -17.62 6.71
CA LYS A 199 13.62 -18.82 6.94
C LYS A 199 12.79 -19.85 7.72
N LEU A 200 12.72 -21.08 7.21
CA LEU A 200 12.24 -22.23 7.96
C LEU A 200 13.39 -22.78 8.80
N ASN A 201 13.25 -22.78 10.12
CA ASN A 201 14.23 -23.30 11.06
C ASN A 201 14.12 -24.83 11.20
N GLU A 202 15.16 -25.45 11.73
CA GLU A 202 15.22 -26.92 11.94
C GLU A 202 14.14 -27.43 12.90
N ASP A 203 13.75 -26.61 13.88
CA ASP A 203 12.68 -26.88 14.85
C ASP A 203 11.26 -26.71 14.29
N GLY A 204 11.14 -26.38 12.99
CA GLY A 204 9.85 -26.16 12.33
C GLY A 204 9.24 -24.76 12.57
N THR A 205 9.95 -23.87 13.25
CA THR A 205 9.53 -22.47 13.38
C THR A 205 9.95 -21.62 12.18
N TYR A 206 9.32 -20.48 12.00
CA TYR A 206 9.60 -19.55 10.90
C TYR A 206 10.25 -18.28 11.43
N THR A 207 11.25 -17.76 10.72
CA THR A 207 11.88 -16.46 11.04
C THR A 207 11.83 -15.56 9.81
N PRO A 208 10.92 -14.59 9.73
CA PRO A 208 10.87 -13.61 8.65
C PRO A 208 11.89 -12.48 8.88
N SER A 209 12.32 -11.85 7.79
CA SER A 209 13.05 -10.57 7.86
C SER A 209 12.10 -9.39 8.02
N PHE A 210 10.89 -9.48 7.47
CA PHE A 210 9.86 -8.44 7.60
C PHE A 210 8.53 -9.05 8.02
N ILE A 211 7.82 -8.30 8.86
CA ILE A 211 6.44 -8.56 9.27
C ILE A 211 5.64 -7.33 8.87
N VAL A 212 4.68 -7.48 7.95
CA VAL A 212 3.89 -6.37 7.41
C VAL A 212 2.43 -6.55 7.81
N LEU A 213 1.94 -5.68 8.68
CA LEU A 213 0.55 -5.66 9.17
C LEU A 213 -0.39 -5.10 8.11
N GLU A 214 -1.52 -5.77 7.86
CA GLU A 214 -2.55 -5.37 6.89
C GLU A 214 -1.93 -4.82 5.60
N PRO A 215 -1.22 -5.67 4.83
CA PRO A 215 -0.40 -5.21 3.71
C PRO A 215 -1.21 -4.62 2.55
N ASP A 216 -2.52 -4.90 2.50
CA ASP A 216 -3.40 -4.32 1.50
C ASP A 216 -3.83 -2.88 1.84
N TYR A 217 -3.52 -2.40 3.05
CA TYR A 217 -3.66 -1.01 3.45
C TYR A 217 -2.39 -0.24 3.12
N LEU A 218 -2.32 0.36 1.94
CA LEU A 218 -1.11 1.01 1.45
C LEU A 218 -0.86 2.36 2.15
N ILE A 219 0.39 2.59 2.55
CA ILE A 219 0.87 3.89 3.04
C ILE A 219 1.76 4.52 1.96
N ASP A 220 1.59 5.83 1.73
CA ASP A 220 2.43 6.55 0.78
C ASP A 220 3.87 6.66 1.26
N ILE A 221 4.82 6.38 0.38
CA ILE A 221 6.25 6.40 0.67
C ILE A 221 6.69 7.77 1.20
N SER A 222 6.21 8.87 0.59
CA SER A 222 6.51 10.21 1.05
C SER A 222 6.00 10.48 2.47
N SER A 223 4.76 10.05 2.76
CA SER A 223 4.17 10.20 4.11
C SER A 223 4.93 9.38 5.16
N LEU A 224 5.40 8.19 4.79
CA LEU A 224 6.19 7.34 5.68
C LEU A 224 7.59 7.94 5.92
N ALA A 225 8.21 8.51 4.88
CA ALA A 225 9.49 9.21 5.01
C ALA A 225 9.40 10.43 5.94
N GLU A 226 8.26 11.14 5.97
CA GLU A 226 8.03 12.27 6.88
C GLU A 226 7.97 11.86 8.37
N CYS A 227 7.90 10.58 8.69
CA CYS A 227 8.07 10.09 10.06
C CYS A 227 9.50 10.29 10.59
N TYR A 228 10.46 10.44 9.68
CA TYR A 228 11.88 10.59 9.98
C TYR A 228 12.27 12.07 10.01
N ARG A 229 12.57 12.56 11.20
CA ARG A 229 12.94 13.96 11.46
C ARG A 229 14.33 14.02 12.10
N ASP A 230 14.92 15.21 12.12
CA ASP A 230 16.22 15.43 12.76
C ASP A 230 16.25 14.99 14.22
N TYR A 231 15.10 15.02 14.90
CA TYR A 231 14.96 14.68 16.31
C TYR A 231 14.60 13.22 16.60
N GLY A 232 14.30 12.43 15.58
CA GLY A 232 13.95 11.02 15.73
C GLY A 232 12.94 10.53 14.69
N SER A 233 12.56 9.27 14.84
CA SER A 233 11.60 8.59 13.97
C SER A 233 10.41 8.10 14.79
N HIS A 234 9.22 8.62 14.53
CA HIS A 234 8.03 8.25 15.29
C HIS A 234 6.74 8.31 14.43
N PRO A 235 5.79 7.35 14.57
CA PRO A 235 4.53 7.37 13.82
C PRO A 235 3.67 8.60 14.10
N ALA A 236 3.81 9.26 15.25
CA ALA A 236 3.08 10.51 15.52
C ALA A 236 3.52 11.69 14.63
N ASN A 237 4.70 11.63 13.99
CA ASN A 237 5.09 12.60 12.95
C ASN A 237 4.19 12.49 11.72
N TYR A 238 3.71 11.29 11.37
CA TYR A 238 2.70 11.09 10.34
C TYR A 238 1.39 11.79 10.67
N LEU A 239 0.92 11.67 11.92
CA LEU A 239 -0.28 12.37 12.38
C LEU A 239 -0.09 13.89 12.33
N MET A 240 1.04 14.37 12.84
CA MET A 240 1.37 15.79 12.85
C MET A 240 1.40 16.37 11.44
N SER A 241 2.02 15.69 10.48
CA SER A 241 2.12 16.16 9.10
C SER A 241 0.75 16.28 8.40
N ARG A 242 -0.23 15.46 8.78
CA ARG A 242 -1.61 15.50 8.25
C ARG A 242 -2.47 16.61 8.84
N LEU A 243 -2.12 17.11 10.00
CA LEU A 243 -2.87 18.16 10.71
C LEU A 243 -2.29 19.56 10.48
N VAL A 244 -1.10 19.64 9.91
CA VAL A 244 -0.50 20.93 9.50
C VAL A 244 -1.21 21.43 8.24
N PRO A 245 -1.67 22.69 8.20
CA PRO A 245 -2.23 23.29 6.99
C PRO A 245 -1.24 23.19 5.83
N ILE A 246 -1.73 22.81 4.67
CA ILE A 246 -0.97 22.90 3.42
C ILE A 246 -1.13 24.35 2.95
N ASP A 247 -0.17 25.19 3.34
CA ASP A 247 -0.07 26.52 2.74
C ASP A 247 0.34 26.35 1.27
N ASN A 248 -0.23 27.15 0.38
CA ASN A 248 0.24 27.27 -1.01
C ASN A 248 1.61 27.93 -1.00
N ALA A 249 2.55 27.24 -0.40
CA ALA A 249 3.84 27.78 -0.09
C ALA A 249 4.72 27.75 -1.33
N ARG A 250 5.47 28.82 -1.51
CA ARG A 250 6.55 28.95 -2.49
C ARG A 250 7.39 27.66 -2.67
N PRO A 251 7.78 26.90 -1.61
CA PRO A 251 8.55 25.67 -1.77
C PRO A 251 7.85 24.59 -2.61
N LEU A 252 6.54 24.40 -2.43
CA LEU A 252 5.76 23.43 -3.19
C LEU A 252 5.68 23.82 -4.67
N LEU A 253 5.36 25.08 -4.94
CA LEU A 253 5.28 25.62 -6.29
C LEU A 253 6.63 25.53 -7.01
N LEU A 254 7.72 25.88 -6.32
CA LEU A 254 9.08 25.77 -6.87
C LEU A 254 9.43 24.31 -7.17
N GLY A 255 8.99 23.36 -6.34
CA GLY A 255 9.14 21.92 -6.58
C GLY A 255 8.42 21.46 -7.84
N ASN A 256 7.16 21.86 -8.01
CA ASN A 256 6.37 21.53 -9.20
C ASN A 256 6.98 22.10 -10.50
N ILE A 257 7.48 23.33 -10.43
CA ILE A 257 8.15 23.96 -11.58
C ILE A 257 9.49 23.27 -11.88
N ALA A 258 10.24 22.86 -10.86
CA ALA A 258 11.49 22.13 -11.06
C ALA A 258 11.24 20.74 -11.68
N ASN A 259 10.15 20.04 -11.31
CA ASN A 259 9.74 18.80 -11.99
C ASN A 259 9.43 19.04 -13.47
N LEU A 260 8.67 20.09 -13.78
CA LEU A 260 8.42 20.46 -15.17
C LEU A 260 9.73 20.71 -15.96
N PHE A 261 10.71 21.35 -15.36
CA PHE A 261 12.01 21.56 -16.01
C PHE A 261 12.75 20.25 -16.26
N LEU A 262 12.73 19.32 -15.29
CA LEU A 262 13.31 17.98 -15.48
C LEU A 262 12.66 17.26 -16.65
N ASP A 263 11.33 17.28 -16.74
CA ASP A 263 10.57 16.66 -17.82
C ASP A 263 10.97 17.24 -19.18
N GLU A 264 11.05 18.57 -19.30
CA GLU A 264 11.41 19.23 -20.54
C GLU A 264 12.85 18.87 -20.98
N TRP A 265 13.80 18.81 -20.06
CA TRP A 265 15.19 18.43 -20.36
C TRP A 265 15.35 16.95 -20.73
N ILE A 266 14.62 16.07 -20.10
CA ILE A 266 14.66 14.63 -20.40
C ILE A 266 14.03 14.34 -21.77
N TYR A 267 12.89 14.97 -22.09
CA TYR A 267 12.21 14.76 -23.36
C TYR A 267 12.77 15.58 -24.53
N ALA A 268 13.69 16.48 -24.27
CA ALA A 268 14.35 17.25 -25.32
C ALA A 268 15.14 16.33 -26.28
N LYS A 269 14.86 16.40 -27.59
CA LYS A 269 15.51 15.59 -28.63
C LYS A 269 16.69 16.33 -29.26
N GLU A 270 16.41 17.31 -30.10
CA GLU A 270 17.41 18.05 -30.91
C GLU A 270 17.63 19.48 -30.41
N GLU A 271 16.58 20.12 -29.90
CA GLU A 271 16.65 21.50 -29.40
C GLU A 271 16.70 21.51 -27.88
N GLU A 272 17.63 22.29 -27.32
CA GLU A 272 17.70 22.49 -25.87
C GLU A 272 16.47 23.30 -25.39
N PRO A 273 15.88 22.95 -24.26
CA PRO A 273 14.76 23.69 -23.66
C PRO A 273 15.17 25.12 -23.34
N ASP A 274 14.33 26.08 -23.75
CA ASP A 274 14.49 27.49 -23.38
C ASP A 274 13.78 27.78 -22.04
N TYR A 275 14.44 28.52 -21.15
CA TYR A 275 13.90 28.87 -19.85
C TYR A 275 12.56 29.60 -19.93
N VAL A 276 12.45 30.59 -20.84
CA VAL A 276 11.24 31.42 -20.99
C VAL A 276 10.08 30.56 -21.49
N ALA A 277 10.33 29.67 -22.44
CA ALA A 277 9.33 28.75 -22.96
C ALA A 277 8.85 27.76 -21.86
N CYS A 278 9.78 27.26 -21.05
CA CYS A 278 9.43 26.38 -19.90
C CYS A 278 8.62 27.14 -18.84
N MET A 279 8.97 28.38 -18.51
CA MET A 279 8.18 29.21 -17.61
C MET A 279 6.79 29.52 -18.15
N GLN A 280 6.63 29.76 -19.45
CA GLN A 280 5.32 29.94 -20.07
C GLN A 280 4.44 28.67 -19.92
N LYS A 281 5.05 27.49 -20.01
CA LYS A 281 4.35 26.23 -19.72
C LYS A 281 3.95 26.14 -18.24
N ALA A 282 4.84 26.50 -17.31
CA ALA A 282 4.55 26.54 -15.88
C ALA A 282 3.37 27.47 -15.56
N PHE A 283 3.32 28.66 -16.14
CA PHE A 283 2.18 29.58 -15.99
C PHE A 283 0.85 28.99 -16.48
N LYS A 284 0.88 28.16 -17.52
CA LYS A 284 -0.31 27.49 -18.04
C LYS A 284 -0.72 26.28 -17.20
N GLN A 285 0.23 25.63 -16.56
CA GLN A 285 0.01 24.40 -15.81
C GLN A 285 -0.40 24.69 -14.35
N TYR A 286 0.15 25.73 -13.75
CA TYR A 286 -0.03 26.11 -12.35
C TYR A 286 -0.61 27.51 -12.15
N PRO A 287 -1.67 27.93 -12.90
CA PRO A 287 -2.17 29.31 -12.86
C PRO A 287 -2.77 29.67 -11.50
N ILE A 288 -3.44 28.72 -10.84
CA ILE A 288 -4.09 28.94 -9.54
C ILE A 288 -3.03 29.00 -8.45
N GLU A 289 -2.10 28.06 -8.42
CA GLU A 289 -1.02 27.98 -7.44
C GLU A 289 -0.14 29.25 -7.48
N LEU A 290 0.15 29.76 -8.66
CA LEU A 290 0.86 31.02 -8.85
C LEU A 290 0.06 32.21 -8.34
N ALA A 291 -1.25 32.25 -8.62
CA ALA A 291 -2.12 33.36 -8.23
C ALA A 291 -2.39 33.44 -6.72
N VAL A 292 -2.44 32.29 -6.03
CA VAL A 292 -2.74 32.24 -4.58
C VAL A 292 -1.48 32.21 -3.70
N CYS A 293 -0.29 32.15 -4.28
CA CYS A 293 0.96 32.17 -3.53
C CYS A 293 1.23 33.58 -2.97
N GLU A 294 0.95 33.80 -1.69
CA GLU A 294 1.06 35.12 -1.04
C GLU A 294 2.43 35.76 -1.19
N GLU A 295 3.50 34.98 -1.20
CA GLU A 295 4.86 35.48 -1.37
C GLU A 295 5.08 36.13 -2.74
N LEU A 296 4.32 35.75 -3.78
CA LEU A 296 4.43 36.32 -5.13
C LEU A 296 3.66 37.67 -5.25
N HIS A 297 2.93 38.08 -4.24
CA HIS A 297 2.30 39.40 -4.20
C HIS A 297 3.26 40.51 -3.73
N ASP A 298 4.44 40.15 -3.25
CA ASP A 298 5.51 41.08 -2.89
C ASP A 298 6.55 41.11 -4.01
N ALA A 299 6.81 42.26 -4.59
CA ALA A 299 7.67 42.43 -5.78
C ALA A 299 9.13 41.93 -5.57
N GLU A 300 9.68 42.08 -4.36
CA GLU A 300 11.05 41.59 -4.06
C GLU A 300 11.07 40.06 -3.94
N LYS A 301 10.06 39.49 -3.32
CA LYS A 301 9.93 38.03 -3.17
C LYS A 301 9.58 37.36 -4.49
N GLU A 302 8.74 37.99 -5.32
CA GLU A 302 8.44 37.54 -6.68
C GLU A 302 9.72 37.48 -7.53
N LYS A 303 10.53 38.56 -7.53
CA LYS A 303 11.82 38.59 -8.23
C LYS A 303 12.77 37.49 -7.73
N ALA A 304 12.83 37.28 -6.41
CA ALA A 304 13.64 36.21 -5.82
C ALA A 304 13.14 34.82 -6.21
N PHE A 305 11.82 34.63 -6.34
CA PHE A 305 11.22 33.37 -6.78
C PHE A 305 11.64 33.02 -8.22
N PHE A 306 11.51 33.96 -9.15
CA PHE A 306 11.92 33.73 -10.56
C PHE A 306 13.44 33.53 -10.69
N ALA A 307 14.23 34.21 -9.87
CA ALA A 307 15.67 33.96 -9.81
C ALA A 307 16.01 32.54 -9.31
N ASP A 308 15.25 32.03 -8.34
CA ASP A 308 15.38 30.65 -7.90
C ASP A 308 14.91 29.65 -8.96
N CYS A 309 13.79 29.91 -9.66
CA CYS A 309 13.37 29.11 -10.82
C CYS A 309 14.48 29.00 -11.88
N GLN A 310 15.12 30.12 -12.21
CA GLN A 310 16.21 30.12 -13.17
C GLN A 310 17.42 29.31 -12.71
N LYS A 311 17.78 29.38 -11.42
CA LYS A 311 18.84 28.53 -10.85
C LYS A 311 18.49 27.04 -10.92
N HIS A 312 17.26 26.66 -10.58
CA HIS A 312 16.83 25.27 -10.70
C HIS A 312 16.89 24.78 -12.13
N PHE A 313 16.46 25.60 -13.10
CA PHE A 313 16.54 25.28 -14.51
C PHE A 313 18.00 25.03 -14.95
N GLU A 314 18.95 25.92 -14.61
CA GLU A 314 20.38 25.79 -14.93
C GLU A 314 21.02 24.57 -14.27
N HIS A 315 20.68 24.27 -12.98
CA HIS A 315 21.22 23.10 -12.29
C HIS A 315 20.70 21.79 -12.86
N ILE A 316 19.42 21.76 -13.26
CA ILE A 316 18.84 20.59 -13.96
C ILE A 316 19.50 20.43 -15.31
N ARG A 317 19.65 21.52 -16.10
CA ARG A 317 20.38 21.50 -17.36
C ARG A 317 21.76 20.88 -17.18
N GLN A 318 22.56 21.43 -16.26
CA GLN A 318 23.90 20.95 -15.99
C GLN A 318 23.91 19.46 -15.59
N THR A 319 22.98 19.02 -14.75
CA THR A 319 22.90 17.62 -14.35
C THR A 319 22.59 16.72 -15.54
N VAL A 320 21.60 17.07 -16.37
CA VAL A 320 21.19 16.23 -17.51
C VAL A 320 22.24 16.23 -18.63
N THR A 321 22.91 17.36 -18.87
CA THR A 321 23.90 17.47 -19.97
C THR A 321 25.30 16.98 -19.59
N GLU A 322 25.73 17.17 -18.34
CA GLU A 322 27.10 16.88 -17.90
C GLU A 322 27.23 15.62 -17.07
N THR A 323 26.19 15.27 -16.25
CA THR A 323 26.25 14.13 -15.34
C THR A 323 25.66 12.87 -15.95
N PHE A 324 24.55 12.97 -16.71
CA PHE A 324 24.01 11.84 -17.44
C PHE A 324 25.02 11.39 -18.51
N GLY A 325 25.28 10.09 -18.59
CA GLY A 325 26.29 9.55 -19.50
C GLY A 325 27.74 9.71 -19.04
N ALA A 326 28.00 10.42 -17.92
CA ALA A 326 29.34 10.51 -17.37
C ALA A 326 29.77 9.20 -16.73
N SER A 327 31.08 8.95 -16.76
CA SER A 327 31.66 7.74 -16.13
C SER A 327 31.30 7.66 -14.63
N GLY A 328 30.70 6.57 -14.22
CA GLY A 328 30.28 6.34 -12.83
C GLY A 328 28.79 6.56 -12.54
N TYR A 329 28.05 7.11 -13.51
CA TYR A 329 26.58 7.22 -13.46
C TYR A 329 25.95 6.31 -14.52
N ASN A 330 24.96 5.53 -14.11
CA ASN A 330 24.22 4.66 -15.03
C ASN A 330 22.88 5.33 -15.38
N LEU A 331 22.96 6.44 -16.13
CA LEU A 331 21.81 7.27 -16.49
C LEU A 331 21.86 7.65 -17.97
N ASP A 332 20.79 7.36 -18.69
CA ASP A 332 20.59 7.73 -20.10
C ASP A 332 19.21 8.37 -20.26
N LYS A 333 19.17 9.64 -20.68
CA LYS A 333 17.89 10.33 -20.87
C LYS A 333 17.01 9.71 -21.98
N SER A 334 17.62 9.00 -22.94
CA SER A 334 16.87 8.35 -24.04
C SER A 334 16.11 7.12 -23.57
N ASP A 335 16.46 6.56 -22.42
CA ASP A 335 15.84 5.38 -21.82
C ASP A 335 15.07 5.71 -20.53
N ALA A 336 14.61 6.94 -20.43
CA ALA A 336 13.90 7.46 -19.25
C ALA A 336 12.42 7.08 -19.23
N VAL A 337 11.92 6.82 -18.02
CA VAL A 337 10.50 6.78 -17.67
C VAL A 337 10.29 7.82 -16.58
N LEU A 338 9.45 8.81 -16.82
CA LEU A 338 9.15 9.88 -15.88
C LEU A 338 7.89 9.56 -15.07
N GLU A 339 7.91 9.93 -13.81
CA GLU A 339 6.81 9.77 -12.85
C GLU A 339 6.17 8.37 -12.79
N PRO A 340 6.95 7.25 -12.85
CA PRO A 340 6.35 5.94 -12.72
C PRO A 340 5.75 5.74 -11.33
N SER A 341 4.50 5.27 -11.28
CA SER A 341 3.80 4.98 -10.03
C SER A 341 3.89 3.49 -9.69
N TYR A 342 4.08 3.19 -8.42
CA TYR A 342 4.24 1.83 -7.92
C TYR A 342 3.28 1.53 -6.79
N ILE A 343 2.77 0.30 -6.80
CA ILE A 343 2.05 -0.35 -5.71
C ILE A 343 2.88 -1.55 -5.28
N CYS A 344 3.17 -1.64 -3.98
CA CYS A 344 3.88 -2.76 -3.38
C CYS A 344 3.06 -3.35 -2.23
N GLU A 345 2.11 -4.23 -2.56
CA GLU A 345 1.28 -4.92 -1.58
C GLU A 345 2.09 -5.88 -0.70
N ALA A 346 3.29 -6.29 -1.13
CA ALA A 346 4.19 -7.07 -0.30
C ALA A 346 4.59 -6.31 0.97
N LEU A 347 4.94 -5.03 0.83
CA LEU A 347 5.36 -4.15 1.92
C LEU A 347 4.24 -3.22 2.42
N GLY A 348 3.09 -3.20 1.77
CA GLY A 348 1.97 -2.33 2.12
C GLY A 348 2.26 -0.84 1.92
N ILE A 349 2.98 -0.51 0.86
CA ILE A 349 3.37 0.87 0.52
C ILE A 349 3.14 1.17 -0.97
N GLN A 350 2.99 2.46 -1.28
CA GLN A 350 2.86 2.96 -2.65
C GLN A 350 3.62 4.26 -2.81
N GLY A 351 3.95 4.62 -4.06
CA GLY A 351 4.59 5.89 -4.34
C GLY A 351 4.85 6.12 -5.82
N ARG A 352 5.29 7.33 -6.14
CA ARG A 352 5.66 7.77 -7.48
C ARG A 352 7.08 8.31 -7.46
N LEU A 353 7.94 7.74 -8.30
CA LEU A 353 9.31 8.22 -8.53
C LEU A 353 9.30 9.39 -9.53
N ASP A 354 10.28 10.28 -9.44
CA ASP A 354 10.40 11.38 -10.41
C ASP A 354 11.01 10.89 -11.74
N TYR A 355 12.03 10.01 -11.66
CA TYR A 355 12.73 9.50 -12.85
C TYR A 355 13.20 8.06 -12.64
N MET A 356 13.11 7.24 -13.68
CA MET A 356 13.64 5.88 -13.69
C MET A 356 14.15 5.50 -15.08
N GLN A 357 15.23 4.70 -15.16
CA GLN A 357 15.62 4.01 -16.37
C GLN A 357 14.63 2.89 -16.69
N ARG A 358 14.37 2.64 -17.95
CA ARG A 358 13.40 1.62 -18.40
C ARG A 358 13.78 0.21 -17.94
N ASP A 359 15.06 -0.09 -17.80
CA ASP A 359 15.56 -1.35 -17.26
C ASP A 359 15.43 -1.46 -15.72
N MET A 360 14.93 -0.41 -15.05
CA MET A 360 14.74 -0.27 -13.60
C MET A 360 16.06 -0.37 -12.79
N SER A 361 17.22 -0.28 -13.45
CA SER A 361 18.51 -0.35 -12.77
C SER A 361 18.86 0.93 -12.02
N SER A 362 18.42 2.07 -12.52
CA SER A 362 18.74 3.40 -11.97
C SER A 362 17.51 4.26 -11.86
N PHE A 363 17.44 5.03 -10.79
CA PHE A 363 16.33 5.98 -10.58
C PHE A 363 16.77 7.20 -9.77
N ILE A 364 16.02 8.28 -9.93
CA ILE A 364 16.26 9.57 -9.26
C ILE A 364 15.00 9.97 -8.53
N GLU A 365 15.17 10.39 -7.30
CA GLU A 365 14.21 11.18 -6.53
C GLU A 365 14.70 12.62 -6.48
N MET A 366 13.87 13.56 -6.91
CA MET A 366 14.23 14.96 -7.01
C MET A 366 13.74 15.78 -5.80
N LYS A 367 14.55 16.71 -5.36
CA LYS A 367 14.22 17.65 -4.27
C LYS A 367 14.60 19.07 -4.63
N SER A 368 13.65 20.01 -4.59
CA SER A 368 13.88 21.43 -4.77
C SER A 368 14.38 22.14 -3.50
N GLY A 369 14.25 21.49 -2.34
CA GLY A 369 14.68 22.02 -1.07
C GLY A 369 16.20 21.97 -0.83
N LYS A 370 16.60 22.39 0.38
CA LYS A 370 17.99 22.29 0.84
C LYS A 370 18.30 20.88 1.32
N ALA A 371 19.52 20.41 1.05
CA ALA A 371 20.16 19.32 1.76
C ALA A 371 20.72 19.81 3.12
N ASP A 372 21.25 18.90 3.93
CA ASP A 372 21.94 19.27 5.16
C ASP A 372 23.34 19.79 4.85
N GLU A 373 23.63 20.99 5.33
CA GLU A 373 24.92 21.65 5.15
C GLU A 373 25.72 21.60 6.46
N TYR A 374 26.78 20.80 6.49
CA TYR A 374 27.66 20.72 7.65
C TYR A 374 28.77 21.76 7.57
N ALA A 375 28.65 22.84 8.34
CA ALA A 375 29.58 23.97 8.35
C ALA A 375 31.07 23.60 8.60
N ILE A 376 31.34 22.50 9.29
CA ILE A 376 32.70 22.07 9.65
C ILE A 376 33.46 21.41 8.50
N LYS A 377 32.78 20.90 7.47
CA LYS A 377 33.42 20.14 6.38
C LYS A 377 33.07 20.67 4.99
N GLY A 378 32.20 21.67 4.86
CA GLY A 378 31.67 22.10 3.55
C GLY A 378 30.97 20.98 2.80
N LYS A 379 30.58 19.90 3.48
CA LYS A 379 29.96 18.72 2.90
C LYS A 379 28.46 18.86 2.97
N ILE A 380 27.82 18.73 1.82
CA ILE A 380 26.37 18.70 1.72
C ILE A 380 25.96 17.23 1.78
N GLU A 381 25.02 16.88 2.63
CA GLU A 381 24.50 15.51 2.76
C GLU A 381 22.97 15.48 2.61
N PRO A 382 22.42 14.41 2.02
CA PRO A 382 20.99 14.22 1.94
C PRO A 382 20.33 14.18 3.32
N LYS A 383 19.16 14.81 3.45
CA LYS A 383 18.32 14.69 4.64
C LYS A 383 17.87 13.26 4.88
N GLU A 384 17.68 12.90 6.14
CA GLU A 384 17.33 11.52 6.52
C GLU A 384 16.00 11.07 5.91
N ASN A 385 14.96 11.91 5.91
CA ASN A 385 13.68 11.58 5.28
C ASN A 385 13.82 11.32 3.76
N ASN A 386 14.67 12.06 3.06
CA ASN A 386 14.90 11.84 1.62
C ASN A 386 15.65 10.52 1.37
N ARG A 387 16.57 10.14 2.27
CA ARG A 387 17.24 8.83 2.23
C ARG A 387 16.26 7.69 2.47
N VAL A 388 15.37 7.84 3.44
CA VAL A 388 14.30 6.87 3.75
C VAL A 388 13.39 6.68 2.54
N GLN A 389 13.00 7.75 1.87
CA GLN A 389 12.18 7.69 0.66
C GLN A 389 12.85 6.86 -0.43
N MET A 390 14.14 7.08 -0.67
CA MET A 390 14.93 6.31 -1.62
C MET A 390 15.03 4.81 -1.26
N LEU A 391 15.27 4.51 0.03
CA LEU A 391 15.31 3.13 0.53
C LEU A 391 14.01 2.39 0.27
N LEU A 392 12.89 3.08 0.47
CA LEU A 392 11.57 2.51 0.22
C LEU A 392 11.34 2.24 -1.27
N TYR A 393 11.79 3.11 -2.17
CA TYR A 393 11.72 2.83 -3.62
C TYR A 393 12.61 1.66 -4.02
N MET A 394 13.81 1.52 -3.44
CA MET A 394 14.64 0.33 -3.66
C MET A 394 13.90 -0.94 -3.23
N ALA A 395 13.25 -0.90 -2.06
CA ALA A 395 12.47 -2.03 -1.57
C ALA A 395 11.27 -2.34 -2.47
N VAL A 396 10.56 -1.32 -2.96
CA VAL A 396 9.47 -1.48 -3.92
C VAL A 396 9.95 -2.18 -5.20
N LEU A 397 11.04 -1.72 -5.79
CA LEU A 397 11.57 -2.36 -7.00
C LEU A 397 12.00 -3.82 -6.77
N GLU A 398 12.53 -4.13 -5.60
CA GLU A 398 12.89 -5.51 -5.25
C GLU A 398 11.66 -6.40 -5.03
N TYR A 399 10.69 -5.95 -4.23
CA TYR A 399 9.55 -6.81 -3.85
C TYR A 399 8.42 -6.85 -4.87
N SER A 400 8.20 -5.77 -5.65
CA SER A 400 7.17 -5.72 -6.69
C SER A 400 7.68 -6.13 -8.06
N MET A 401 8.90 -5.69 -8.44
CA MET A 401 9.45 -5.88 -9.79
C MET A 401 10.52 -6.96 -9.86
N GLY A 402 11.01 -7.47 -8.72
CA GLY A 402 12.03 -8.50 -8.66
C GLY A 402 13.44 -8.01 -9.01
N VAL A 403 13.68 -6.71 -9.00
CA VAL A 403 15.00 -6.13 -9.29
C VAL A 403 15.91 -6.31 -8.09
N ASP A 404 17.00 -7.03 -8.25
CA ASP A 404 17.99 -7.26 -7.18
C ASP A 404 18.55 -5.91 -6.68
N ARG A 405 18.39 -5.62 -5.39
CA ARG A 405 18.89 -4.38 -4.75
C ARG A 405 20.35 -4.08 -4.99
N ARG A 406 21.19 -5.12 -5.20
CA ARG A 406 22.63 -4.95 -5.50
C ARG A 406 22.90 -4.40 -6.89
N LYS A 407 21.91 -4.47 -7.79
CA LYS A 407 21.96 -3.95 -9.15
C LYS A 407 21.28 -2.59 -9.30
N GLN A 408 20.69 -2.08 -8.21
CA GLN A 408 20.00 -0.79 -8.23
C GLN A 408 21.00 0.34 -7.95
N HIS A 409 20.86 1.42 -8.71
CA HIS A 409 21.65 2.65 -8.58
C HIS A 409 20.71 3.82 -8.27
N PRO A 410 20.37 4.03 -6.99
CA PRO A 410 19.51 5.13 -6.56
C PRO A 410 20.28 6.43 -6.47
N TYR A 411 19.65 7.52 -6.91
CA TYR A 411 20.20 8.86 -6.85
C TYR A 411 19.21 9.85 -6.23
N LEU A 412 19.73 10.81 -5.46
CA LEU A 412 19.00 12.01 -5.01
C LEU A 412 19.50 13.23 -5.79
N LEU A 413 18.59 13.90 -6.48
CA LEU A 413 18.88 15.15 -7.19
C LEU A 413 18.35 16.33 -6.36
N TYR A 414 19.26 17.13 -5.80
CA TYR A 414 18.89 18.42 -5.21
C TYR A 414 19.04 19.51 -6.27
N THR A 415 17.94 19.97 -6.82
CA THR A 415 17.97 20.97 -7.90
C THR A 415 18.41 22.37 -7.45
N ARG A 416 18.49 22.57 -6.13
CA ARG A 416 19.14 23.78 -5.57
C ARG A 416 20.65 23.81 -5.78
N TYR A 417 21.26 22.66 -6.05
CA TYR A 417 22.67 22.46 -6.33
C TYR A 417 22.79 21.60 -7.60
N PRO A 418 23.84 21.77 -8.43
CA PRO A 418 24.05 20.89 -9.58
C PRO A 418 24.66 19.55 -9.11
N LEU A 419 24.02 18.87 -8.17
CA LEU A 419 24.57 17.70 -7.50
C LEU A 419 23.57 16.55 -7.52
N LEU A 420 24.04 15.44 -8.07
CA LEU A 420 23.38 14.15 -8.05
C LEU A 420 24.11 13.23 -7.04
N TYR A 421 23.43 12.88 -5.96
CA TYR A 421 24.00 12.05 -4.92
C TYR A 421 23.69 10.58 -5.16
N PRO A 422 24.70 9.72 -5.34
CA PRO A 422 24.47 8.29 -5.27
C PRO A 422 24.10 7.92 -3.83
N ALA A 423 22.94 7.37 -3.63
CA ALA A 423 22.56 6.89 -2.32
C ALA A 423 23.17 5.50 -2.09
N ARG A 424 23.85 5.36 -0.96
CA ARG A 424 24.28 4.07 -0.44
C ARG A 424 23.37 3.72 0.72
N ALA A 425 22.54 2.73 0.51
CA ALA A 425 21.58 2.32 1.50
C ALA A 425 22.03 1.04 2.20
N SER A 426 21.98 1.03 3.51
CA SER A 426 22.01 -0.22 4.27
C SER A 426 20.60 -0.81 4.31
N TRP A 427 20.46 -2.05 3.86
CA TRP A 427 19.17 -2.73 3.85
C TRP A 427 18.57 -2.91 5.25
N ALA A 428 19.41 -3.04 6.27
CA ALA A 428 18.97 -3.08 7.67
C ALA A 428 18.17 -1.84 8.12
N GLN A 429 18.29 -0.72 7.38
CA GLN A 429 17.49 0.48 7.66
C GLN A 429 16.04 0.37 7.17
N VAL A 430 15.68 -0.60 6.34
CA VAL A 430 14.31 -0.77 5.84
C VAL A 430 13.40 -1.40 6.91
N THR A 431 13.94 -2.30 7.73
CA THR A 431 13.17 -2.98 8.79
C THR A 431 12.50 -2.01 9.76
N PRO A 432 13.22 -1.03 10.36
CA PRO A 432 12.59 -0.05 11.25
C PRO A 432 11.56 0.85 10.54
N ILE A 433 11.74 1.11 9.23
CA ILE A 433 10.77 1.89 8.47
C ILE A 433 9.44 1.12 8.35
N ILE A 434 9.50 -0.17 8.06
CA ILE A 434 8.30 -1.01 7.96
C ILE A 434 7.66 -1.22 9.35
N ALA A 435 8.45 -1.26 10.43
CA ALA A 435 7.93 -1.27 11.79
C ALA A 435 7.11 0.01 12.10
N ILE A 436 7.60 1.19 11.72
CA ILE A 436 6.84 2.45 11.82
C ILE A 436 5.57 2.40 10.95
N ARG A 437 5.65 1.86 9.72
CA ARG A 437 4.49 1.68 8.85
C ARG A 437 3.41 0.83 9.54
N ASN A 438 3.78 -0.26 10.20
CA ASN A 438 2.84 -1.12 10.92
C ASN A 438 2.15 -0.37 12.08
N ARG A 439 2.89 0.44 12.82
CA ARG A 439 2.33 1.27 13.91
C ARG A 439 1.37 2.34 13.38
N ILE A 440 1.64 2.93 12.21
CA ILE A 440 0.68 3.84 11.56
C ILE A 440 -0.61 3.09 11.23
N VAL A 441 -0.50 1.92 10.61
CA VAL A 441 -1.66 1.08 10.25
C VAL A 441 -2.44 0.66 11.49
N ALA A 442 -1.76 0.22 12.54
CA ALA A 442 -2.39 -0.12 13.81
C ALA A 442 -3.17 1.06 14.41
N ASN A 443 -2.61 2.27 14.37
CA ASN A 443 -3.28 3.49 14.82
C ASN A 443 -4.54 3.82 13.98
N GLU A 444 -4.47 3.68 12.66
CA GLU A 444 -5.60 3.96 11.78
C GLU A 444 -6.72 2.92 11.94
N TYR A 445 -6.38 1.64 12.02
CA TYR A 445 -7.34 0.58 12.32
C TYR A 445 -7.90 0.71 13.75
N GLY A 446 -7.05 1.02 14.74
CA GLY A 446 -7.47 1.27 16.11
C GLY A 446 -8.50 2.40 16.20
N THR A 447 -8.32 3.48 15.44
CA THR A 447 -9.29 4.58 15.34
C THR A 447 -10.64 4.07 14.84
N GLN A 448 -10.68 3.15 13.87
CA GLN A 448 -11.91 2.56 13.35
C GLN A 448 -12.55 1.59 14.35
N MET A 449 -11.75 0.69 14.93
CA MET A 449 -12.23 -0.34 15.85
C MET A 449 -12.78 0.25 17.15
N HIS A 450 -12.10 1.24 17.71
CA HIS A 450 -12.56 1.91 18.93
C HIS A 450 -13.69 2.90 18.64
N ASN A 451 -13.64 3.57 17.49
CA ASN A 451 -14.60 4.60 17.05
C ASN A 451 -15.03 5.55 18.18
N HIS A 452 -14.08 5.98 19.01
CA HIS A 452 -14.33 6.79 20.18
C HIS A 452 -13.33 7.95 20.30
N PRO A 453 -13.79 9.18 20.62
CA PRO A 453 -12.93 10.35 20.74
C PRO A 453 -11.73 10.20 21.68
N SER A 454 -11.85 9.36 22.73
CA SER A 454 -10.76 9.15 23.69
C SER A 454 -9.54 8.47 23.05
N TYR A 455 -9.74 7.56 22.10
CA TYR A 455 -8.63 6.92 21.38
C TYR A 455 -7.88 7.94 20.53
N THR A 456 -8.60 8.77 19.78
CA THR A 456 -8.00 9.87 19.02
C THR A 456 -7.26 10.86 19.92
N ALA A 457 -7.83 11.17 21.08
CA ALA A 457 -7.16 12.01 22.08
C ALA A 457 -5.82 11.42 22.52
N GLN A 458 -5.75 10.11 22.77
CA GLN A 458 -4.50 9.41 23.12
C GLN A 458 -3.48 9.45 21.98
N LEU A 459 -3.92 9.26 20.74
CA LEU A 459 -3.03 9.36 19.57
C LEU A 459 -2.44 10.76 19.43
N LEU A 460 -3.26 11.81 19.50
CA LEU A 460 -2.82 13.20 19.37
C LEU A 460 -1.95 13.66 20.56
N ALA A 461 -2.14 13.10 21.74
CA ALA A 461 -1.30 13.36 22.91
C ALA A 461 0.15 12.89 22.72
N GLN A 462 0.42 11.96 21.81
CA GLN A 462 1.78 11.53 21.47
C GLN A 462 2.57 12.62 20.71
N ILE A 463 1.89 13.61 20.12
CA ILE A 463 2.54 14.76 19.48
C ILE A 463 3.01 15.74 20.55
N ASN A 464 4.13 15.45 21.18
CA ASN A 464 4.73 16.29 22.20
C ASN A 464 6.28 16.21 22.16
N PRO A 465 6.99 17.23 22.68
CA PRO A 465 8.45 17.29 22.61
C PRO A 465 9.20 16.16 23.32
N VAL A 466 8.57 15.50 24.30
CA VAL A 466 9.20 14.39 25.03
C VAL A 466 9.14 13.11 24.21
N THR A 467 7.97 12.79 23.67
CA THR A 467 7.76 11.59 22.86
C THR A 467 8.51 11.65 21.52
N LEU A 468 8.48 12.80 20.84
CA LEU A 468 9.06 12.92 19.51
C LEU A 468 10.59 13.09 19.51
N ASN A 469 11.18 13.61 20.59
CA ASN A 469 12.65 13.79 20.71
C ASN A 469 13.36 12.49 21.11
N GLU A 470 13.28 11.49 20.27
CA GLU A 470 13.91 10.18 20.48
C GLU A 470 15.44 10.31 20.64
N LYS A 471 16.09 11.17 19.85
CA LYS A 471 17.53 11.43 19.89
C LYS A 471 17.97 12.26 21.09
N LYS A 472 17.03 12.69 21.95
CA LYS A 472 17.29 13.48 23.16
C LYS A 472 18.12 14.74 22.88
N LEU A 473 17.81 15.43 21.77
CA LEU A 473 18.47 16.66 21.37
C LEU A 473 18.27 17.76 22.43
N GLN A 474 19.29 18.56 22.63
CA GLN A 474 19.31 19.66 23.59
C GLN A 474 19.96 20.91 22.99
N GLY A 475 19.79 22.05 23.66
CA GLY A 475 20.40 23.31 23.30
C GLY A 475 19.68 24.08 22.21
N LYS A 476 20.33 25.14 21.71
CA LYS A 476 19.72 26.15 20.85
C LYS A 476 19.04 25.58 19.58
N PHE A 477 19.65 24.57 18.97
CA PHE A 477 19.08 23.99 17.74
C PHE A 477 17.73 23.33 18.02
N TRP A 478 17.64 22.53 19.07
CA TRP A 478 16.38 21.92 19.49
C TRP A 478 15.35 22.99 19.91
N GLU A 479 15.74 23.88 20.83
CA GLU A 479 14.84 24.84 21.45
C GLU A 479 14.30 25.91 20.49
N GLN A 480 15.12 26.34 19.51
CA GLN A 480 14.76 27.45 18.62
C GLN A 480 14.20 27.00 17.26
N PHE A 481 14.55 25.81 16.80
CA PHE A 481 14.20 25.39 15.43
C PHE A 481 13.31 24.15 15.34
N LEU A 482 13.50 23.13 16.21
CA LEU A 482 12.81 21.87 16.10
C LEU A 482 11.61 21.77 17.04
N ALA A 483 11.79 22.06 18.32
CA ALA A 483 10.73 21.98 19.32
C ALA A 483 9.58 22.98 19.14
N PRO A 484 9.74 24.19 18.58
CA PRO A 484 8.66 25.17 18.51
C PRO A 484 7.42 24.71 17.74
N SER A 485 7.57 23.99 16.63
CA SER A 485 6.44 23.48 15.85
C SER A 485 5.63 22.46 16.65
N ILE A 486 6.29 21.54 17.35
CA ILE A 486 5.66 20.53 18.19
C ILE A 486 4.95 21.19 19.38
N THR A 487 5.65 22.12 20.03
CA THR A 487 5.11 22.86 21.18
C THR A 487 3.92 23.74 20.79
N SER A 488 3.99 24.37 19.60
CA SER A 488 2.87 25.18 19.09
C SER A 488 1.63 24.32 18.83
N PHE A 489 1.80 23.15 18.19
CA PHE A 489 0.70 22.20 18.00
C PHE A 489 0.07 21.80 19.34
N GLN A 490 0.88 21.38 20.30
CA GLN A 490 0.41 20.96 21.61
C GLN A 490 -0.30 22.11 22.35
N LYS A 491 0.23 23.34 22.27
CA LYS A 491 -0.38 24.52 22.86
C LYS A 491 -1.76 24.82 22.24
N GLN A 492 -1.87 24.75 20.92
CA GLN A 492 -3.14 24.97 20.21
C GLN A 492 -4.16 23.89 20.58
N LEU A 493 -3.77 22.60 20.57
CA LEU A 493 -4.64 21.50 20.98
C LEU A 493 -5.12 21.65 22.42
N ASN A 494 -4.26 22.08 23.33
CA ASN A 494 -4.61 22.27 24.74
C ASN A 494 -5.49 23.50 24.98
N ALA A 495 -5.42 24.52 24.11
CA ALA A 495 -6.22 25.73 24.19
C ALA A 495 -7.69 25.52 23.78
N LEU A 496 -7.98 24.45 23.02
CA LEU A 496 -9.36 24.11 22.64
C LEU A 496 -10.19 23.79 23.89
N ASP A 497 -11.45 24.22 23.89
CA ASP A 497 -12.41 23.83 24.93
C ASP A 497 -12.91 22.39 24.76
N GLY A 498 -13.80 21.93 25.64
CA GLY A 498 -14.30 20.55 25.62
C GLY A 498 -15.12 20.22 24.36
N LEU A 499 -15.89 21.17 23.86
CA LEU A 499 -16.71 21.00 22.65
C LEU A 499 -15.85 20.98 21.39
N GLU A 500 -14.91 21.90 21.29
CA GLU A 500 -13.97 22.00 20.18
C GLU A 500 -13.09 20.75 20.07
N LYS A 501 -12.56 20.24 21.19
CA LYS A 501 -11.82 18.97 21.23
C LYS A 501 -12.67 17.80 20.77
N THR A 502 -13.89 17.70 21.27
CA THR A 502 -14.80 16.62 20.87
C THR A 502 -15.11 16.69 19.37
N TYR A 503 -15.36 17.87 18.83
CA TYR A 503 -15.58 18.08 17.41
C TYR A 503 -14.35 17.67 16.58
N LEU A 504 -13.15 18.12 16.98
CA LEU A 504 -11.90 17.75 16.32
C LEU A 504 -11.70 16.23 16.27
N TYR A 505 -11.93 15.55 17.39
CA TYR A 505 -11.72 14.10 17.48
C TYR A 505 -12.75 13.32 16.65
N ILE A 506 -14.01 13.73 16.65
CA ILE A 506 -15.06 13.13 15.81
C ILE A 506 -14.74 13.35 14.32
N LEU A 507 -14.33 14.56 13.94
CA LEU A 507 -13.96 14.87 12.56
C LEU A 507 -12.75 14.06 12.11
N TYR A 508 -11.74 13.89 12.97
CA TYR A 508 -10.59 13.04 12.70
C TYR A 508 -11.01 11.58 12.48
N ASN A 509 -11.86 11.03 13.35
CA ASN A 509 -12.40 9.68 13.19
C ASN A 509 -13.16 9.52 11.87
N PHE A 510 -13.99 10.50 11.51
CA PHE A 510 -14.69 10.51 10.23
C PHE A 510 -13.73 10.49 9.03
N ILE A 511 -12.74 11.39 9.00
CA ILE A 511 -11.74 11.45 7.91
C ILE A 511 -10.95 10.14 7.83
N THR A 512 -10.55 9.56 8.95
CA THR A 512 -9.83 8.28 8.97
C THR A 512 -10.71 7.14 8.46
N LYS A 513 -12.01 7.15 8.76
CA LYS A 513 -12.97 6.18 8.23
C LYS A 513 -13.12 6.30 6.71
N GLU A 514 -13.28 7.51 6.19
CA GLU A 514 -13.37 7.75 4.75
C GLU A 514 -12.08 7.31 4.03
N LEU A 515 -10.91 7.59 4.61
CA LEU A 515 -9.63 7.14 4.09
C LEU A 515 -9.52 5.61 4.09
N TYR A 516 -9.95 4.97 5.18
CA TYR A 516 -10.00 3.51 5.28
C TYR A 516 -10.88 2.93 4.16
N THR A 517 -12.09 3.44 4.02
CA THR A 517 -13.05 2.99 3.00
C THR A 517 -12.50 3.18 1.59
N SER A 518 -11.82 4.30 1.31
CA SER A 518 -11.21 4.54 0.00
C SER A 518 -10.06 3.59 -0.33
N LYS A 519 -9.32 3.11 0.67
CA LYS A 519 -8.19 2.17 0.49
C LYS A 519 -8.65 0.71 0.48
N SER A 520 -9.35 0.29 1.50
CA SER A 520 -9.70 -1.11 1.75
C SER A 520 -11.12 -1.49 1.31
N GLY A 521 -11.94 -0.49 0.98
CA GLY A 521 -13.34 -0.67 0.65
C GLY A 521 -14.25 -0.65 1.86
N ASP A 522 -15.55 -0.62 1.58
CA ASP A 522 -16.57 -0.72 2.60
C ASP A 522 -16.78 -2.19 2.98
N VAL A 523 -16.48 -2.53 4.23
CA VAL A 523 -16.58 -3.90 4.75
C VAL A 523 -18.02 -4.38 4.82
N GLU A 524 -18.98 -3.45 4.90
CA GLU A 524 -20.41 -3.72 4.99
C GLU A 524 -21.08 -3.83 3.61
N SER A 525 -20.43 -3.32 2.56
CA SER A 525 -20.96 -3.35 1.18
C SER A 525 -20.87 -4.75 0.57
N GLU A 526 -21.89 -5.13 -0.19
CA GLU A 526 -21.87 -6.35 -1.03
C GLU A 526 -20.87 -6.23 -2.19
N ASN A 527 -20.69 -5.03 -2.71
CA ASN A 527 -19.75 -4.75 -3.77
C ASN A 527 -18.37 -4.44 -3.18
N LYS A 528 -17.35 -5.13 -3.68
CA LYS A 528 -15.97 -4.79 -3.34
C LYS A 528 -15.66 -3.39 -3.87
N THR A 529 -15.24 -2.51 -3.00
CA THR A 529 -14.87 -1.13 -3.31
C THR A 529 -13.46 -0.84 -2.76
N GLY A 530 -12.93 0.35 -3.04
CA GLY A 530 -11.61 0.74 -2.56
C GLY A 530 -10.45 0.36 -3.47
N ALA A 531 -9.30 1.01 -3.26
CA ALA A 531 -8.12 0.85 -4.09
C ALA A 531 -7.55 -0.59 -4.07
N SER A 532 -7.74 -1.32 -2.97
CA SER A 532 -7.28 -2.71 -2.83
C SER A 532 -7.93 -3.69 -3.84
N THR A 533 -9.08 -3.35 -4.41
CA THR A 533 -9.71 -4.15 -5.47
C THR A 533 -8.81 -4.32 -6.69
N LEU A 534 -7.88 -3.40 -6.93
CA LEU A 534 -6.94 -3.47 -8.05
C LEU A 534 -6.11 -4.76 -8.06
N TRP A 535 -5.80 -5.33 -6.91
CA TRP A 535 -5.01 -6.58 -6.81
C TRP A 535 -5.74 -7.71 -6.10
N LEU A 536 -6.79 -7.44 -5.32
CA LEU A 536 -7.57 -8.46 -4.62
C LEU A 536 -8.74 -9.01 -5.43
N SER A 537 -9.35 -8.20 -6.30
CA SER A 537 -10.48 -8.64 -7.12
C SER A 537 -10.03 -9.52 -8.27
N THR A 538 -10.82 -10.55 -8.55
CA THR A 538 -10.63 -11.41 -9.72
C THR A 538 -10.94 -10.69 -11.03
N LEU A 539 -10.45 -11.20 -12.14
CA LEU A 539 -10.75 -10.63 -13.46
C LEU A 539 -12.26 -10.60 -13.76
N ASP A 540 -12.99 -11.62 -13.33
CA ASP A 540 -14.44 -11.68 -13.56
C ASP A 540 -15.19 -10.64 -12.72
N GLU A 541 -14.78 -10.41 -11.46
CA GLU A 541 -15.33 -9.34 -10.61
C GLU A 541 -15.07 -7.96 -11.21
N LYS A 542 -13.85 -7.70 -11.69
CA LYS A 542 -13.50 -6.43 -12.35
C LYS A 542 -14.28 -6.21 -13.65
N ARG A 543 -14.49 -7.29 -14.41
CA ARG A 543 -15.27 -7.25 -15.65
C ARG A 543 -16.73 -6.87 -15.40
N GLU A 544 -17.33 -7.47 -14.37
CA GLU A 544 -18.72 -7.16 -13.99
C GLU A 544 -18.87 -5.77 -13.38
N ALA A 545 -17.87 -5.32 -12.61
CA ALA A 545 -17.83 -3.97 -12.08
C ALA A 545 -17.54 -2.90 -13.15
N GLY A 546 -17.17 -3.30 -14.38
CA GLY A 546 -16.80 -2.36 -15.45
C GLY A 546 -15.45 -1.67 -15.22
N GLU A 547 -14.60 -2.22 -14.35
CA GLU A 547 -13.30 -1.65 -13.99
C GLU A 547 -12.18 -1.98 -14.97
N ILE A 548 -12.42 -2.90 -15.91
CA ILE A 548 -11.44 -3.30 -16.93
C ILE A 548 -12.07 -3.27 -18.32
N LEU A 549 -11.26 -2.90 -19.30
CA LEU A 549 -11.53 -3.15 -20.71
C LEU A 549 -11.01 -4.56 -21.04
N TYR A 550 -11.82 -5.35 -21.72
CA TYR A 550 -11.50 -6.72 -22.06
C TYR A 550 -11.79 -6.99 -23.53
N ASP A 551 -11.25 -8.08 -24.06
CA ASP A 551 -11.40 -8.46 -25.48
C ASP A 551 -10.96 -7.33 -26.45
N MET A 552 -9.90 -6.60 -26.07
CA MET A 552 -9.39 -5.45 -26.81
C MET A 552 -8.25 -5.88 -27.75
N ARG A 553 -8.25 -5.33 -28.97
CA ARG A 553 -7.18 -5.51 -29.94
C ARG A 553 -6.56 -4.16 -30.29
N ILE A 554 -5.24 -4.11 -30.33
CA ILE A 554 -4.52 -2.94 -30.83
C ILE A 554 -4.74 -2.88 -32.36
N ILE A 555 -5.41 -1.82 -32.85
CA ILE A 555 -5.62 -1.58 -34.27
C ILE A 555 -4.64 -0.56 -34.84
N ASP A 556 -4.12 0.32 -33.98
CA ASP A 556 -3.11 1.30 -34.31
C ASP A 556 -2.21 1.59 -33.12
N ASN A 557 -0.92 1.75 -33.38
CA ASN A 557 0.08 2.09 -32.37
C ASN A 557 0.82 3.38 -32.80
N GLN A 558 0.39 4.49 -32.29
CA GLN A 558 0.98 5.81 -32.59
C GLN A 558 2.26 6.12 -31.78
N ALA A 559 2.68 5.24 -30.89
CA ALA A 559 3.89 5.43 -30.10
C ALA A 559 5.19 5.53 -30.94
N SER A 560 5.19 4.92 -32.11
CA SER A 560 6.33 4.91 -33.03
C SER A 560 6.22 5.92 -34.18
N LEU A 561 5.13 6.68 -34.28
CA LEU A 561 4.99 7.69 -35.32
C LEU A 561 5.85 8.91 -34.97
N PRO A 562 6.74 9.35 -35.86
CA PRO A 562 7.44 10.64 -35.67
C PRO A 562 6.38 11.74 -35.62
N ASN A 563 6.56 12.71 -34.72
CA ASN A 563 5.68 13.87 -34.59
C ASN A 563 5.68 14.69 -35.88
N THR A 564 4.84 14.31 -36.85
CA THR A 564 4.66 15.02 -38.11
C THR A 564 3.60 16.11 -38.03
N CYS A 565 2.97 16.29 -36.89
CA CYS A 565 1.97 17.35 -36.72
C CYS A 565 2.42 18.32 -35.61
N GLY A 566 3.11 19.37 -36.03
CA GLY A 566 3.35 20.53 -35.16
C GLY A 566 2.02 21.13 -34.72
N LYS A 567 1.84 21.25 -33.39
CA LYS A 567 0.79 22.01 -32.68
C LYS A 567 -0.29 21.25 -31.90
N GLN A 568 -0.30 19.93 -31.78
CA GLN A 568 -1.09 19.33 -30.72
C GLN A 568 -0.19 18.70 -29.68
N LYS A 569 -0.33 19.13 -28.40
CA LYS A 569 0.26 18.45 -27.25
C LYS A 569 -0.24 17.02 -27.26
N ILE A 570 0.59 16.10 -27.69
CA ILE A 570 0.40 14.71 -27.37
C ILE A 570 0.82 14.61 -25.91
N SER A 571 -0.09 14.19 -25.04
CA SER A 571 0.26 13.72 -23.70
C SER A 571 1.44 12.76 -23.87
N HIS A 572 2.45 12.85 -23.02
CA HIS A 572 3.70 12.08 -23.17
C HIS A 572 3.53 10.55 -23.08
N ASN A 573 2.30 10.05 -22.98
CA ASN A 573 1.98 8.63 -23.05
C ASN A 573 1.65 8.22 -24.48
N PRO A 574 2.24 7.13 -24.98
CA PRO A 574 1.91 6.60 -26.29
C PRO A 574 0.42 6.28 -26.36
N THR A 575 -0.25 6.81 -27.37
CA THR A 575 -1.67 6.51 -27.57
C THR A 575 -1.79 5.19 -28.29
N LEU A 576 -2.38 4.21 -27.63
CA LEU A 576 -2.81 2.94 -28.20
C LEU A 576 -4.29 3.05 -28.56
N ILE A 577 -4.63 2.73 -29.80
CA ILE A 577 -6.02 2.68 -30.26
C ILE A 577 -6.46 1.22 -30.25
N PHE A 578 -7.56 0.95 -29.55
CA PHE A 578 -8.12 -0.39 -29.39
C PHE A 578 -9.49 -0.50 -30.04
N CYS A 579 -9.83 -1.69 -30.48
CA CYS A 579 -11.21 -2.05 -30.81
C CYS A 579 -11.62 -3.32 -30.05
N GLU A 580 -12.89 -3.49 -29.85
CA GLU A 580 -13.46 -4.70 -29.25
C GLU A 580 -13.28 -5.91 -30.19
N THR A 581 -12.72 -7.01 -29.68
CA THR A 581 -12.58 -8.27 -30.43
C THR A 581 -12.70 -9.48 -29.50
N THR A 582 -12.90 -10.62 -30.06
CA THR A 582 -13.15 -11.94 -29.46
C THR A 582 -12.13 -12.38 -28.38
N PRO A 583 -12.49 -13.30 -27.48
CA PRO A 583 -12.09 -13.37 -26.05
C PRO A 583 -10.72 -13.98 -25.75
N SER A 584 -9.60 -13.38 -26.11
CA SER A 584 -8.30 -13.94 -25.71
C SER A 584 -7.32 -13.00 -24.98
N ASP A 585 -7.51 -11.69 -25.04
CA ASP A 585 -6.51 -10.74 -24.49
C ASP A 585 -7.12 -9.75 -23.51
N VAL A 586 -6.70 -9.82 -22.26
CA VAL A 586 -7.10 -8.89 -21.18
C VAL A 586 -5.95 -7.94 -20.88
N TRP A 587 -6.22 -6.63 -20.96
CA TRP A 587 -5.26 -5.58 -20.64
C TRP A 587 -5.78 -4.71 -19.51
N PHE A 588 -4.89 -4.33 -18.58
CA PHE A 588 -5.18 -3.37 -17.52
C PHE A 588 -4.77 -1.97 -17.97
N PHE A 589 -5.68 -1.01 -17.81
CA PHE A 589 -5.37 0.40 -17.94
C PHE A 589 -5.56 1.09 -16.60
N LYS A 590 -4.62 1.94 -16.30
CA LYS A 590 -4.78 3.02 -15.33
C LYS A 590 -4.62 4.33 -16.08
#